data_003028bf4c8ae4e004da6c2ec161aa7e
#
_entry.id   003028bf4c8ae4e004da6c2ec161aa7e
#
_cell.length_a   1.000
_cell.length_b   1.000
_cell.length_c   1.000
_cell.angle_alpha   90.00
_cell.angle_beta   90.00
_cell.angle_gamma   90.00
#
_symmetry.space_group_name_H-M   'P 1'
#
loop_
_entity.id
_entity.type
_entity.pdbx_description
1 polymer ?
#
loop_
_entity_poly.entity_id
_entity_poly.type
_entity_poly.pdbx_seq_one_letter_code
_entity_poly.pdbx_strand_id
1 'polypeptide(L)'
;MSSLLAADLMPPGPGTLSDLVPAMGQALTGGGPAGLGLPDATRYVFLLVDGMGQENLEQFRHLAPTLSEMENCHDLTCYVPSTTATSLSCIGTGAVPGRHGVVGYTFRAP
;
A
#
# COMPACT_ATOMS: atom_id res chain seq x y z
N MET A 1 25.53 -7.01 -18.73
CA MET A 1 24.31 -6.25 -18.35
C MET A 1 23.33 -7.26 -17.80
N SER A 2 23.09 -7.22 -16.49
CA SER A 2 22.01 -7.99 -15.88
C SER A 2 20.70 -7.41 -16.38
N SER A 3 19.91 -8.18 -17.13
CA SER A 3 18.56 -7.75 -17.48
C SER A 3 17.75 -7.79 -16.19
N LEU A 4 17.33 -6.64 -15.70
CA LEU A 4 16.29 -6.57 -14.70
C LEU A 4 15.05 -7.26 -15.30
N LEU A 5 14.76 -8.44 -14.83
CA LEU A 5 13.55 -9.14 -15.22
C LEU A 5 12.36 -8.38 -14.62
N ALA A 6 11.24 -8.32 -15.33
CA ALA A 6 10.02 -7.68 -14.81
C ALA A 6 9.63 -8.20 -13.43
N ALA A 7 9.97 -9.45 -13.11
CA ALA A 7 9.77 -10.04 -11.79
C ALA A 7 10.55 -9.32 -10.66
N ASP A 8 11.70 -8.72 -10.98
CA ASP A 8 12.51 -7.98 -9.99
C ASP A 8 11.90 -6.62 -9.64
N LEU A 9 10.96 -6.15 -10.46
CA LEU A 9 10.26 -4.89 -10.28
C LEU A 9 8.87 -5.06 -9.64
N MET A 10 8.44 -6.31 -9.46
CA MET A 10 7.15 -6.61 -8.82
C MET A 10 7.35 -6.83 -7.33
N PRO A 11 6.55 -6.18 -6.47
CA PRO A 11 6.60 -6.46 -5.06
C PRO A 11 6.23 -7.93 -4.81
N PRO A 12 6.93 -8.62 -3.91
CA PRO A 12 6.68 -10.02 -3.63
C PRO A 12 5.39 -10.21 -2.83
N GLY A 13 4.47 -11.02 -3.33
CA GLY A 13 3.33 -11.56 -2.59
C GLY A 13 2.25 -10.55 -2.15
N PRO A 14 1.35 -10.97 -1.26
CA PRO A 14 0.37 -10.07 -0.66
C PRO A 14 1.09 -9.07 0.27
N GLY A 15 0.61 -7.84 0.30
CA GLY A 15 1.21 -6.78 1.11
C GLY A 15 1.61 -5.57 0.28
N THR A 16 0.84 -5.30 -0.77
CA THR A 16 0.96 -4.09 -1.59
C THR A 16 -0.14 -3.09 -1.25
N LEU A 17 0.04 -1.86 -1.68
CA LEU A 17 -0.99 -0.83 -1.51
C LEU A 17 -2.34 -1.18 -2.16
N SER A 18 -2.35 -2.02 -3.20
CA SER A 18 -3.60 -2.47 -3.83
C SER A 18 -4.40 -3.47 -2.98
N ASP A 19 -3.79 -4.08 -1.98
CA ASP A 19 -4.45 -5.07 -1.14
C ASP A 19 -5.21 -4.43 0.04
N LEU A 20 -4.91 -3.17 0.38
CA LEU A 20 -5.38 -2.52 1.60
C LEU A 20 -6.91 -2.36 1.64
N VAL A 21 -7.51 -1.68 0.66
CA VAL A 21 -8.96 -1.43 0.65
C VAL A 21 -9.76 -2.72 0.46
N PRO A 22 -9.37 -3.66 -0.41
CA PRO A 22 -9.98 -4.99 -0.44
C PRO A 22 -9.92 -5.72 0.90
N ALA A 23 -8.78 -5.67 1.60
CA ALA A 23 -8.63 -6.29 2.91
C ALA A 23 -9.57 -5.68 3.97
N MET A 24 -9.69 -4.35 4.00
CA MET A 24 -10.64 -3.66 4.87
C MET A 24 -12.09 -4.06 4.56
N GLY A 25 -12.44 -4.15 3.27
CA GLY A 25 -13.78 -4.58 2.82
C GLY A 25 -14.10 -6.01 3.25
N GLN A 26 -13.16 -6.92 3.11
CA GLN A 26 -13.31 -8.31 3.55
C GLN A 26 -13.48 -8.40 5.08
N ALA A 27 -12.67 -7.68 5.84
CA ALA A 27 -12.77 -7.66 7.30
C ALA A 27 -14.13 -7.12 7.77
N LEU A 28 -14.66 -6.07 7.13
CA LEU A 28 -15.98 -5.48 7.46
C LEU A 28 -17.16 -6.41 7.11
N THR A 29 -17.03 -7.25 6.10
CA THR A 29 -18.12 -8.13 5.63
C THR A 29 -18.07 -9.54 6.22
N GLY A 30 -17.12 -9.82 7.11
CA GLY A 30 -16.93 -11.13 7.71
C GLY A 30 -16.38 -12.17 6.74
N GLY A 31 -15.73 -11.75 5.67
CA GLY A 31 -15.16 -12.63 4.62
C GLY A 31 -13.90 -13.41 5.03
N GLY A 32 -13.61 -13.47 6.32
CA GLY A 32 -12.42 -14.16 6.86
C GLY A 32 -11.20 -13.27 6.97
N PRO A 33 -10.07 -13.78 7.48
CA PRO A 33 -8.86 -13.00 7.65
C PRO A 33 -8.38 -12.51 6.29
N ALA A 34 -8.51 -11.23 6.07
CA ALA A 34 -7.81 -10.58 4.97
C ALA A 34 -6.31 -10.80 5.15
N GLY A 35 -5.59 -11.10 4.08
CA GLY A 35 -4.17 -11.45 4.11
C GLY A 35 -3.24 -10.41 4.73
N LEU A 36 -3.76 -9.27 5.20
CA LEU A 36 -3.02 -8.20 5.85
C LEU A 36 -3.14 -8.22 7.40
N GLY A 37 -3.80 -9.20 7.99
CA GLY A 37 -3.90 -9.30 9.45
C GLY A 37 -4.58 -8.09 10.11
N LEU A 38 -5.52 -7.44 9.43
CA LEU A 38 -6.24 -6.31 10.00
C LEU A 38 -7.06 -6.77 11.21
N PRO A 39 -7.12 -5.97 12.28
CA PRO A 39 -7.92 -6.29 13.46
C PRO A 39 -9.42 -6.30 13.12
N ASP A 40 -10.18 -7.14 13.80
CA ASP A 40 -11.63 -7.14 13.69
C ASP A 40 -12.20 -5.80 14.13
N ALA A 41 -12.98 -5.17 13.28
CA ALA A 41 -13.60 -3.88 13.56
C ALA A 41 -14.91 -3.73 12.78
N THR A 42 -15.82 -2.93 13.34
CA THR A 42 -17.07 -2.57 12.67
C THR A 42 -16.91 -1.34 11.76
N ARG A 43 -15.80 -0.64 11.89
CA ARG A 43 -15.46 0.56 11.11
C ARG A 43 -13.96 0.68 11.00
N TYR A 44 -13.46 1.14 9.86
CA TYR A 44 -12.07 1.51 9.66
C TYR A 44 -11.97 2.98 9.30
N VAL A 45 -10.95 3.64 9.82
CA VAL A 45 -10.50 4.95 9.36
C VAL A 45 -9.13 4.77 8.76
N PHE A 46 -8.99 5.07 7.49
CA PHE A 46 -7.73 5.02 6.78
C PHE A 46 -7.12 6.42 6.70
N LEU A 47 -5.93 6.58 7.30
CA LEU A 47 -5.14 7.80 7.19
C LEU A 47 -3.91 7.52 6.35
N LEU A 48 -3.82 8.17 5.20
CA LEU A 48 -2.62 8.13 4.35
C LEU A 48 -1.75 9.35 4.64
N VAL A 49 -0.49 9.10 4.96
CA VAL A 49 0.53 10.15 5.07
C VAL A 49 1.47 10.01 3.89
N ASP A 50 1.37 10.93 2.94
CA ASP A 50 2.18 10.91 1.73
C ASP A 50 3.65 11.26 2.03
N GLY A 51 4.57 10.61 1.33
CA GLY A 51 6.00 10.81 1.48
C GLY A 51 6.62 10.29 2.77
N MET A 52 5.85 9.63 3.65
CA MET A 52 6.34 9.02 4.87
C MET A 52 6.36 7.50 4.72
N GLY A 53 7.54 6.90 4.81
CA GLY A 53 7.71 5.45 4.87
C GLY A 53 8.10 4.97 6.26
N GLN A 54 8.15 3.66 6.43
CA GLN A 54 8.53 3.02 7.69
C GLN A 54 9.93 3.43 8.15
N GLU A 55 10.89 3.52 7.23
CA GLU A 55 12.26 3.95 7.54
C GLU A 55 12.28 5.38 8.11
N ASN A 56 11.47 6.29 7.59
CA ASN A 56 11.35 7.65 8.12
C ASN A 56 10.78 7.62 9.55
N LEU A 57 9.75 6.80 9.78
CA LEU A 57 9.16 6.67 11.10
C LEU A 57 10.16 6.08 12.11
N GLU A 58 10.92 5.09 11.72
CA GLU A 58 11.97 4.49 12.57
C GLU A 58 13.08 5.49 12.90
N GLN A 59 13.56 6.23 11.90
CA GLN A 59 14.61 7.24 12.07
C GLN A 59 14.17 8.39 12.98
N PHE A 60 12.94 8.83 12.85
CA PHE A 60 12.40 10.01 13.54
C PHE A 60 11.34 9.67 14.60
N ARG A 61 11.33 8.44 15.09
CA ARG A 61 10.31 7.97 16.06
C ARG A 61 10.22 8.83 17.33
N HIS A 62 11.31 9.48 17.74
CA HIS A 62 11.32 10.39 18.89
C HIS A 62 10.52 11.67 18.65
N LEU A 63 10.24 12.04 17.38
CA LEU A 63 9.40 13.18 17.00
C LEU A 63 7.93 12.80 16.83
N ALA A 64 7.63 11.51 16.74
CA ALA A 64 6.29 11.00 16.53
C ALA A 64 5.97 9.85 17.49
N PRO A 65 5.95 10.09 18.81
CA PRO A 65 5.80 9.02 19.80
C PRO A 65 4.48 8.26 19.61
N THR A 66 3.38 8.94 19.37
CA THR A 66 2.07 8.30 19.16
C THR A 66 2.07 7.34 17.97
N LEU A 67 2.64 7.75 16.83
CA LEU A 67 2.75 6.86 15.66
C LEU A 67 3.68 5.68 15.91
N SER A 68 4.74 5.92 16.67
CA SER A 68 5.75 4.89 16.98
C SER A 68 5.26 3.85 17.99
N GLU A 69 4.22 4.16 18.74
CA GLU A 69 3.56 3.25 19.68
C GLU A 69 2.40 2.47 19.04
N MET A 70 1.99 2.84 17.81
CA MET A 70 0.98 2.09 17.09
C MET A 70 1.51 0.72 16.67
N GLU A 71 0.63 -0.28 16.70
CA GLU A 71 0.96 -1.62 16.25
C GLU A 71 1.21 -1.65 14.74
N ASN A 72 2.33 -2.22 14.32
CA ASN A 72 2.59 -2.52 12.91
C ASN A 72 1.94 -3.85 12.55
N CYS A 73 0.78 -3.81 11.94
CA CYS A 73 0.06 -5.02 11.55
C CYS A 73 0.64 -5.67 10.31
N HIS A 74 1.19 -4.89 9.37
CA HIS A 74 1.72 -5.41 8.12
C HIS A 74 2.56 -4.37 7.36
N ASP A 75 3.66 -4.82 6.79
CA ASP A 75 4.48 -3.98 5.92
C ASP A 75 3.88 -3.98 4.51
N LEU A 76 3.57 -2.80 4.01
CA LEU A 76 3.05 -2.61 2.67
C LEU A 76 4.12 -2.04 1.74
N THR A 77 4.16 -2.54 0.52
CA THR A 77 5.06 -2.04 -0.53
C THR A 77 4.31 -1.28 -1.60
N CYS A 78 5.00 -0.28 -2.18
CA CYS A 78 4.55 0.43 -3.37
C CYS A 78 4.97 -0.32 -4.63
N TYR A 79 4.30 -0.05 -5.74
CA TYR A 79 4.74 -0.45 -7.06
C TYR A 79 5.82 0.50 -7.60
N VAL A 80 6.54 0.05 -8.60
CA VAL A 80 7.52 0.88 -9.33
C VAL A 80 6.91 1.36 -10.64
N PRO A 81 6.95 2.67 -10.90
CA PRO A 81 7.44 3.77 -10.08
C PRO A 81 6.51 4.09 -8.89
N SER A 82 7.09 4.43 -7.75
CA SER A 82 6.38 4.76 -6.51
C SER A 82 5.84 6.19 -6.50
N THR A 83 5.11 6.58 -7.55
CA THR A 83 4.51 7.91 -7.63
C THR A 83 3.20 7.96 -6.86
N THR A 84 2.85 9.12 -6.32
CA THR A 84 1.59 9.35 -5.61
C THR A 84 0.38 8.98 -6.47
N ALA A 85 0.38 9.36 -7.75
CA ALA A 85 -0.71 9.05 -8.67
C ALA A 85 -0.92 7.53 -8.83
N THR A 86 0.15 6.78 -9.05
CA THR A 86 0.10 5.32 -9.14
C THR A 86 -0.36 4.70 -7.83
N SER A 87 0.21 5.12 -6.70
CA SER A 87 -0.08 4.58 -5.37
C SER A 87 -1.53 4.82 -4.96
N LEU A 88 -2.05 6.03 -5.14
CA LEU A 88 -3.45 6.36 -4.84
C LEU A 88 -4.42 5.58 -5.74
N SER A 89 -4.06 5.39 -7.02
CA SER A 89 -4.87 4.57 -7.93
C SER A 89 -4.89 3.11 -7.50
N CYS A 90 -3.76 2.55 -7.06
CA CYS A 90 -3.70 1.19 -6.51
C CYS A 90 -4.59 1.05 -5.27
N ILE A 91 -4.50 1.98 -4.33
CA ILE A 91 -5.32 1.98 -3.11
C ILE A 91 -6.81 2.08 -3.46
N GLY A 92 -7.19 3.06 -4.29
CA GLY A 92 -8.59 3.36 -4.58
C GLY A 92 -9.28 2.28 -5.43
N THR A 93 -8.55 1.62 -6.31
CA THR A 93 -9.10 0.59 -7.21
C THR A 93 -8.93 -0.84 -6.72
N GLY A 94 -8.03 -1.07 -5.76
CA GLY A 94 -7.62 -2.42 -5.37
C GLY A 94 -6.94 -3.20 -6.52
N ALA A 95 -6.37 -2.49 -7.49
CA ALA A 95 -5.78 -3.08 -8.67
C ALA A 95 -4.31 -2.68 -8.85
N VAL A 96 -3.57 -3.52 -9.54
CA VAL A 96 -2.16 -3.27 -9.89
C VAL A 96 -2.05 -2.23 -11.02
N PRO A 97 -0.93 -1.50 -11.15
CA PRO A 97 -0.75 -0.43 -12.14
C PRO A 97 -1.04 -0.88 -13.58
N GLY A 98 -0.63 -2.08 -13.96
CA GLY A 98 -0.90 -2.64 -15.29
C GLY A 98 -2.38 -2.87 -15.59
N ARG A 99 -3.23 -2.90 -14.57
CA ARG A 99 -4.67 -3.10 -14.72
C ARG A 99 -5.46 -1.80 -14.77
N HIS A 100 -5.11 -0.81 -13.91
CA HIS A 100 -5.78 0.49 -13.93
C HIS A 100 -5.14 1.51 -14.88
N GLY A 101 -3.92 1.25 -15.38
CA GLY A 101 -3.26 2.04 -16.40
C GLY A 101 -2.58 3.33 -15.94
N VAL A 102 -2.66 3.69 -14.66
CA VAL A 102 -1.98 4.88 -14.11
C VAL A 102 -0.59 4.46 -13.62
N VAL A 103 0.41 4.68 -14.45
CA VAL A 103 1.78 4.22 -14.22
C VAL A 103 2.76 5.35 -13.90
N GLY A 104 2.27 6.56 -13.68
CA GLY A 104 3.11 7.71 -13.37
C GLY A 104 2.30 8.99 -13.20
N TYR A 105 2.98 10.13 -13.08
CA TYR A 105 2.35 11.45 -12.93
C TYR A 105 1.64 11.93 -14.18
N THR A 106 2.10 11.48 -15.34
CA THR A 106 1.56 11.88 -16.63
C THR A 106 1.29 10.67 -17.49
N PHE A 107 0.25 10.76 -18.29
CA PHE A 107 -0.07 9.78 -19.31
C PHE A 107 -0.52 10.51 -20.57
N ARG A 108 -0.33 9.87 -21.72
CA ARG A 108 -0.81 10.39 -22.98
C ARG A 108 -2.25 9.93 -23.18
N ALA A 109 -3.15 10.86 -23.26
CA ALA A 109 -4.52 10.55 -23.69
C ALA A 109 -4.51 10.14 -25.17
N PRO A 110 -5.29 9.15 -25.58
CA PRO A 110 -5.41 8.74 -26.99
C PRO A 110 -6.04 9.83 -27.86
#